data_cdddf80588096205abc2849c46dc074b
#
_entry.id   cdddf80588096205abc2849c46dc074b
#
_cell.length_a   1.000
_cell.length_b   1.000
_cell.length_c   1.000
_cell.angle_alpha   90.00
_cell.angle_beta   90.00
_cell.angle_gamma   90.00
#
_symmetry.space_group_name_H-M   'P 1'
#
loop_
_entity.id
_entity.type
_entity.pdbx_description
1 polymer ?
#
loop_
_entity_poly.entity_id
_entity_poly.type
_entity_poly.pdbx_seq_one_letter_code
_entity_poly.pdbx_strand_id
1 'polypeptide(L)'
;MRNLHWWFLPRGGEFQSVKDAEGQEYLWQGDAATWTDRGPNLFPYIGRMTEKSYKYQDTVYHMDIHGFLPYDEMELVEQKADSLTLRLVSSPETRKQYPFEFTFDITWKLEGEKITITYQVKNTDDKKMYFGIGGHPGFQIPIEKNLKFEDYRIDFGEDPKPRRILFSEDCFVLEEDEAFALEEGRYLNLEHNLFDDDAIVLKEMPREVTLESAKGSKKITVAFPDMDYLLMPQSKKGNCI
;
A
#
# COMPACT_ATOMS: atom_id res chain seq x y z
N MET A 1 25.49 -13.81 3.72
CA MET A 1 24.02 -13.66 3.73
C MET A 1 23.74 -12.16 3.80
N ARG A 2 23.04 -11.62 2.82
CA ARG A 2 22.59 -10.22 2.89
C ARG A 2 21.36 -10.24 3.78
N ASN A 3 21.44 -9.65 4.96
CA ASN A 3 20.30 -9.56 5.87
C ASN A 3 19.66 -8.20 5.70
N LEU A 4 18.33 -8.17 5.49
CA LEU A 4 17.55 -6.94 5.61
C LEU A 4 17.40 -6.57 7.08
N HIS A 5 17.45 -5.29 7.38
CA HIS A 5 17.07 -4.69 8.65
C HIS A 5 15.76 -3.96 8.47
N TRP A 6 14.82 -4.22 9.34
CA TRP A 6 13.47 -3.66 9.26
C TRP A 6 13.00 -3.12 10.60
N TRP A 7 12.18 -2.09 10.52
CA TRP A 7 11.62 -1.41 11.67
C TRP A 7 10.18 -1.00 11.38
N PHE A 8 9.29 -1.06 12.38
CA PHE A 8 7.88 -0.67 12.28
C PHE A 8 7.38 -0.10 13.59
N LEU A 9 6.22 0.59 13.52
CA LEU A 9 5.48 1.09 14.67
C LEU A 9 4.31 0.14 14.98
N PRO A 10 3.96 -0.05 16.27
CA PRO A 10 2.72 -0.72 16.65
C PRO A 10 1.47 -0.02 16.12
N ARG A 11 1.51 1.31 16.02
CA ARG A 11 0.45 2.10 15.43
C ARG A 11 0.30 1.76 13.95
N GLY A 12 -0.86 1.21 13.57
CA GLY A 12 -1.16 0.75 12.22
C GLY A 12 -0.27 -0.39 11.71
N GLY A 13 0.66 -0.90 12.53
CA GLY A 13 1.67 -1.84 12.08
C GLY A 13 2.55 -1.31 10.96
N GLU A 14 2.81 -0.01 10.93
CA GLU A 14 3.44 0.66 9.80
C GLU A 14 4.94 0.37 9.71
N PHE A 15 5.42 0.01 8.51
CA PHE A 15 6.85 -0.02 8.22
C PHE A 15 7.48 1.36 8.34
N GLN A 16 8.63 1.44 9.02
CA GLN A 16 9.39 2.67 9.19
C GLN A 16 10.72 2.67 8.46
N SER A 17 11.30 1.49 8.22
CA SER A 17 12.59 1.36 7.53
C SER A 17 12.76 -0.07 7.02
N VAL A 18 13.33 -0.20 5.82
CA VAL A 18 13.79 -1.47 5.24
C VAL A 18 15.15 -1.20 4.62
N LYS A 19 16.20 -1.74 5.24
CA LYS A 19 17.59 -1.53 4.81
C LYS A 19 18.27 -2.85 4.46
N ASP A 20 19.12 -2.82 3.44
CA ASP A 20 20.03 -3.93 3.18
C ASP A 20 21.24 -3.92 4.14
N ALA A 21 22.10 -4.92 4.02
CA ALA A 21 23.32 -5.06 4.84
C ALA A 21 24.33 -3.91 4.64
N GLU A 22 24.21 -3.15 3.57
CA GLU A 22 25.05 -1.99 3.25
C GLU A 22 24.45 -0.70 3.84
N GLY A 23 23.26 -0.79 4.46
CA GLY A 23 22.56 0.35 5.06
C GLY A 23 21.76 1.19 4.06
N GLN A 24 21.57 0.70 2.83
CA GLN A 24 20.72 1.36 1.84
C GLN A 24 19.25 1.26 2.26
N GLU A 25 18.58 2.39 2.38
CA GLU A 25 17.15 2.48 2.68
C GLU A 25 16.33 2.31 1.39
N TYR A 26 15.30 1.49 1.47
CA TYR A 26 14.37 1.20 0.36
C TYR A 26 12.99 1.85 0.56
N LEU A 27 12.60 2.12 1.82
CA LEU A 27 11.36 2.81 2.09
C LEU A 27 11.53 4.33 2.04
N TRP A 28 10.50 4.99 1.57
CA TRP A 28 10.30 6.42 1.74
C TRP A 28 10.38 6.79 3.22
N GLN A 29 11.09 7.87 3.55
CA GLN A 29 11.35 8.23 4.94
C GLN A 29 10.43 9.32 5.48
N GLY A 30 9.40 9.69 4.71
CA GLY A 30 8.45 10.74 5.06
C GLY A 30 9.01 12.14 4.80
N ASP A 31 8.17 13.01 4.26
CA ASP A 31 8.46 14.43 4.09
C ASP A 31 7.20 15.24 4.38
N ALA A 32 7.29 16.18 5.31
CA ALA A 32 6.17 17.03 5.70
C ALA A 32 5.64 17.92 4.55
N ALA A 33 6.44 18.15 3.52
CA ALA A 33 6.03 18.92 2.35
C ALA A 33 5.25 18.10 1.31
N THR A 34 5.29 16.76 1.42
CA THR A 34 4.64 15.85 0.47
C THR A 34 3.79 14.80 1.19
N TRP A 35 4.42 13.74 1.67
CA TRP A 35 3.75 12.64 2.37
C TRP A 35 4.56 12.20 3.59
N THR A 36 3.93 12.26 4.75
CA THR A 36 4.57 12.00 6.05
C THR A 36 4.68 10.53 6.41
N ASP A 37 3.74 9.70 5.91
CA ASP A 37 3.72 8.28 6.20
C ASP A 37 4.75 7.53 5.36
N ARG A 38 5.00 6.27 5.65
CA ARG A 38 6.04 5.46 4.98
C ARG A 38 5.52 4.18 4.37
N GLY A 39 4.64 3.49 5.06
CA GLY A 39 4.07 2.23 4.60
C GLY A 39 2.86 1.81 5.42
N PRO A 40 1.80 2.63 5.49
CA PRO A 40 0.63 2.30 6.28
C PRO A 40 -0.11 1.08 5.73
N ASN A 41 -0.76 0.35 6.64
CA ASN A 41 -1.69 -0.70 6.29
C ASN A 41 -3.11 -0.14 6.38
N LEU A 42 -3.97 -0.52 5.44
CA LEU A 42 -5.29 0.09 5.25
C LEU A 42 -6.40 -0.91 5.58
N PHE A 43 -7.31 -0.53 6.48
CA PHE A 43 -8.49 -1.32 6.87
C PHE A 43 -9.48 -0.43 7.67
N PRO A 44 -10.80 -0.62 7.58
CA PRO A 44 -11.53 -1.59 6.75
C PRO A 44 -11.97 -1.03 5.39
N TYR A 45 -11.41 0.09 4.96
CA TYR A 45 -11.71 0.72 3.68
C TYR A 45 -10.45 1.29 3.04
N ILE A 46 -10.42 1.33 1.71
CA ILE A 46 -9.33 1.89 0.92
C ILE A 46 -9.85 3.08 0.14
N GLY A 47 -9.14 4.21 0.22
CA GLY A 47 -9.55 5.43 -0.45
C GLY A 47 -10.52 6.27 0.38
N ARG A 48 -11.29 7.09 -0.30
CA ARG A 48 -12.16 8.14 0.24
C ARG A 48 -13.64 7.78 0.03
N MET A 49 -14.45 7.92 1.06
CA MET A 49 -15.90 7.81 0.94
C MET A 49 -16.52 9.18 0.66
N THR A 50 -17.62 9.21 -0.11
CA THR A 50 -18.44 10.41 -0.31
C THR A 50 -18.91 10.92 1.03
N GLU A 51 -18.73 12.23 1.29
CA GLU A 51 -19.07 12.88 2.58
C GLU A 51 -18.47 12.17 3.81
N LYS A 52 -17.38 11.44 3.65
CA LYS A 52 -16.73 10.63 4.70
C LYS A 52 -17.71 9.71 5.42
N SER A 53 -18.72 9.20 4.73
CA SER A 53 -19.79 8.43 5.37
C SER A 53 -20.27 7.28 4.50
N TYR A 54 -20.86 6.28 5.15
CA TYR A 54 -21.55 5.17 4.49
C TYR A 54 -22.78 4.75 5.31
N LYS A 55 -23.74 4.14 4.65
CA LYS A 55 -24.93 3.61 5.29
C LYS A 55 -24.82 2.07 5.41
N TYR A 56 -25.00 1.57 6.64
CA TYR A 56 -25.17 0.15 6.88
C TYR A 56 -26.47 -0.08 7.62
N GLN A 57 -27.37 -0.86 7.03
CA GLN A 57 -28.77 -0.96 7.45
C GLN A 57 -29.41 0.46 7.52
N ASP A 58 -29.94 0.87 8.65
CA ASP A 58 -30.59 2.17 8.81
C ASP A 58 -29.71 3.24 9.51
N THR A 59 -28.44 2.91 9.75
CA THR A 59 -27.50 3.79 10.46
C THR A 59 -26.43 4.34 9.50
N VAL A 60 -26.13 5.62 9.63
CA VAL A 60 -25.01 6.28 8.93
C VAL A 60 -23.78 6.22 9.83
N TYR A 61 -22.68 5.77 9.28
CA TYR A 61 -21.37 5.71 9.92
C TYR A 61 -20.40 6.66 9.21
N HIS A 62 -19.50 7.25 9.98
CA HIS A 62 -18.47 8.12 9.44
C HIS A 62 -17.11 7.44 9.52
N MET A 63 -16.32 7.59 8.46
CA MET A 63 -15.00 7.01 8.38
C MET A 63 -14.08 7.91 7.52
N ASP A 64 -12.89 8.17 8.03
CA ASP A 64 -11.89 8.93 7.30
C ASP A 64 -11.25 8.08 6.20
N ILE A 65 -10.47 8.75 5.34
CA ILE A 65 -9.73 8.10 4.25
C ILE A 65 -8.90 6.93 4.80
N HIS A 66 -8.94 5.80 4.11
CA HIS A 66 -8.22 4.57 4.45
C HIS A 66 -8.65 3.85 5.73
N GLY A 67 -9.78 4.25 6.33
CA GLY A 67 -10.29 3.63 7.55
C GLY A 67 -9.56 4.10 8.80
N PHE A 68 -9.52 3.26 9.82
CA PHE A 68 -8.96 3.60 11.13
C PHE A 68 -7.65 2.88 11.46
N LEU A 69 -7.33 1.79 10.78
CA LEU A 69 -6.13 1.00 11.08
C LEU A 69 -4.83 1.82 11.12
N PRO A 70 -4.57 2.78 10.20
CA PRO A 70 -3.34 3.57 10.24
C PRO A 70 -3.14 4.36 11.54
N TYR A 71 -4.21 4.58 12.28
CA TYR A 71 -4.23 5.45 13.47
C TYR A 71 -4.36 4.68 14.78
N ASP A 72 -4.73 3.39 14.74
CA ASP A 72 -4.98 2.56 15.91
C ASP A 72 -3.71 1.81 16.37
N GLU A 73 -3.54 1.70 17.69
CA GLU A 73 -2.47 0.91 18.29
C GLU A 73 -2.81 -0.59 18.23
N MET A 74 -1.88 -1.37 17.70
CA MET A 74 -1.97 -2.82 17.61
C MET A 74 -1.20 -3.48 18.75
N GLU A 75 -1.73 -4.59 19.24
CA GLU A 75 -1.10 -5.42 20.26
C GLU A 75 -0.07 -6.37 19.64
N LEU A 76 1.10 -6.50 20.28
CA LEU A 76 2.09 -7.52 19.91
C LEU A 76 1.60 -8.90 20.35
N VAL A 77 1.32 -9.78 19.40
CA VAL A 77 0.86 -11.16 19.66
C VAL A 77 2.02 -12.17 19.65
N GLU A 78 2.92 -12.03 18.70
CA GLU A 78 4.07 -12.93 18.56
C GLU A 78 5.28 -12.17 17.99
N GLN A 79 6.45 -12.49 18.53
CA GLN A 79 7.74 -12.04 18.00
C GLN A 79 8.72 -13.20 17.96
N LYS A 80 9.33 -13.42 16.79
CA LYS A 80 10.42 -14.37 16.56
C LYS A 80 11.61 -13.63 15.96
N ALA A 81 12.69 -14.35 15.71
CA ALA A 81 13.90 -13.76 15.14
C ALA A 81 13.68 -13.21 13.71
N ASP A 82 12.75 -13.82 12.97
CA ASP A 82 12.48 -13.55 11.56
C ASP A 82 11.03 -13.15 11.29
N SER A 83 10.18 -13.06 12.29
CA SER A 83 8.77 -12.74 12.13
C SER A 83 8.17 -11.98 13.32
N LEU A 84 7.11 -11.24 13.02
CA LEU A 84 6.34 -10.49 13.99
C LEU A 84 4.87 -10.53 13.63
N THR A 85 4.00 -10.64 14.62
CA THR A 85 2.55 -10.53 14.45
C THR A 85 1.99 -9.47 15.39
N LEU A 86 1.29 -8.50 14.82
CA LEU A 86 0.48 -7.53 15.55
C LEU A 86 -1.00 -7.79 15.33
N ARG A 87 -1.82 -7.44 16.30
CA ARG A 87 -3.26 -7.66 16.31
C ARG A 87 -4.04 -6.40 16.67
N LEU A 88 -5.10 -6.14 15.92
CA LEU A 88 -6.15 -5.21 16.29
C LEU A 88 -7.45 -6.00 16.51
N VAL A 89 -8.12 -5.74 17.61
CA VAL A 89 -9.45 -6.31 17.93
C VAL A 89 -10.46 -5.18 17.92
N SER A 90 -11.68 -5.47 17.44
CA SER A 90 -12.78 -4.52 17.50
C SER A 90 -13.00 -4.00 18.93
N SER A 91 -13.27 -2.73 19.06
CA SER A 91 -13.45 -2.02 20.32
C SER A 91 -14.73 -1.18 20.28
N PRO A 92 -15.20 -0.63 21.42
CA PRO A 92 -16.27 0.36 21.39
C PRO A 92 -16.01 1.54 20.47
N GLU A 93 -14.74 1.95 20.32
CA GLU A 93 -14.35 3.06 19.46
C GLU A 93 -14.40 2.67 17.97
N THR A 94 -13.85 1.52 17.57
CA THR A 94 -13.92 1.06 16.18
C THR A 94 -15.38 0.83 15.75
N ARG A 95 -16.25 0.34 16.66
CA ARG A 95 -17.67 0.12 16.37
C ARG A 95 -18.47 1.40 16.10
N LYS A 96 -18.02 2.56 16.55
CA LYS A 96 -18.64 3.84 16.17
C LYS A 96 -18.50 4.16 14.69
N GLN A 97 -17.43 3.64 14.07
CA GLN A 97 -17.11 3.86 12.67
C GLN A 97 -17.44 2.63 11.80
N TYR A 98 -17.33 1.43 12.39
CA TYR A 98 -17.43 0.16 11.69
C TYR A 98 -18.12 -0.88 12.60
N PRO A 99 -19.44 -1.11 12.43
CA PRO A 99 -20.28 -1.80 13.40
C PRO A 99 -20.15 -3.33 13.33
N PHE A 100 -18.93 -3.84 13.36
CA PHE A 100 -18.63 -5.26 13.29
C PHE A 100 -17.65 -5.67 14.38
N GLU A 101 -17.78 -6.92 14.83
CA GLU A 101 -16.79 -7.56 15.69
C GLU A 101 -15.78 -8.31 14.83
N PHE A 102 -14.51 -8.03 15.03
CA PHE A 102 -13.43 -8.62 14.24
C PHE A 102 -12.14 -8.78 15.03
N THR A 103 -11.28 -9.63 14.49
CA THR A 103 -9.85 -9.65 14.79
C THR A 103 -9.10 -9.43 13.49
N PHE A 104 -8.12 -8.56 13.48
CA PHE A 104 -7.27 -8.25 12.35
C PHE A 104 -5.81 -8.46 12.75
N ASP A 105 -5.13 -9.39 12.10
CA ASP A 105 -3.72 -9.68 12.33
C ASP A 105 -2.90 -9.27 11.12
N ILE A 106 -1.72 -8.69 11.38
CA ILE A 106 -0.68 -8.51 10.39
C ILE A 106 0.53 -9.30 10.85
N THR A 107 1.01 -10.19 9.99
CA THR A 107 2.24 -10.94 10.21
C THR A 107 3.26 -10.56 9.15
N TRP A 108 4.43 -10.11 9.59
CA TRP A 108 5.60 -9.92 8.73
C TRP A 108 6.55 -11.08 8.94
N LYS A 109 7.09 -11.60 7.84
CA LYS A 109 8.13 -12.64 7.85
C LYS A 109 9.25 -12.26 6.92
N LEU A 110 10.49 -12.35 7.42
CA LEU A 110 11.72 -12.08 6.68
C LEU A 110 12.39 -13.39 6.28
N GLU A 111 12.63 -13.58 4.99
CA GLU A 111 13.32 -14.75 4.45
C GLU A 111 14.38 -14.27 3.44
N GLY A 112 15.61 -14.12 3.90
CA GLY A 112 16.71 -13.60 3.07
C GLY A 112 16.48 -12.13 2.70
N GLU A 113 16.21 -11.85 1.44
CA GLU A 113 15.91 -10.52 0.90
C GLU A 113 14.39 -10.31 0.64
N LYS A 114 13.55 -11.22 1.13
CA LYS A 114 12.10 -11.18 0.95
C LYS A 114 11.39 -10.90 2.26
N ILE A 115 10.48 -9.93 2.25
CA ILE A 115 9.53 -9.68 3.31
C ILE A 115 8.15 -10.12 2.82
N THR A 116 7.52 -11.03 3.54
CA THR A 116 6.14 -11.44 3.31
C THR A 116 5.25 -10.77 4.34
N ILE A 117 4.20 -10.10 3.89
CA ILE A 117 3.17 -9.50 4.74
C ILE A 117 1.90 -10.33 4.57
N THR A 118 1.40 -10.89 5.67
CA THR A 118 0.15 -11.64 5.69
C THR A 118 -0.88 -10.90 6.52
N TYR A 119 -2.01 -10.59 5.90
CA TYR A 119 -3.19 -10.04 6.56
C TYR A 119 -4.18 -11.15 6.85
N GLN A 120 -4.64 -11.26 8.09
CA GLN A 120 -5.69 -12.19 8.48
C GLN A 120 -6.84 -11.43 9.12
N VAL A 121 -7.98 -11.42 8.44
CA VAL A 121 -9.21 -10.81 8.95
C VAL A 121 -10.16 -11.92 9.38
N LYS A 122 -10.53 -11.92 10.65
CA LYS A 122 -11.51 -12.85 11.21
C LYS A 122 -12.75 -12.09 11.63
N ASN A 123 -13.87 -12.40 10.99
CA ASN A 123 -15.19 -11.98 11.47
C ASN A 123 -15.53 -12.77 12.72
N THR A 124 -15.72 -12.09 13.86
CA THR A 124 -16.13 -12.66 15.13
C THR A 124 -17.57 -12.29 15.49
N ASP A 125 -18.26 -11.58 14.56
CA ASP A 125 -19.67 -11.23 14.64
C ASP A 125 -20.55 -12.39 14.09
N ASP A 126 -21.84 -12.35 14.36
CA ASP A 126 -22.85 -13.27 13.81
C ASP A 126 -23.40 -12.82 12.45
N LYS A 127 -23.06 -11.61 11.99
CA LYS A 127 -23.51 -11.02 10.74
C LYS A 127 -22.37 -10.96 9.70
N LYS A 128 -22.76 -10.86 8.44
CA LYS A 128 -21.80 -10.71 7.33
C LYS A 128 -21.05 -9.37 7.45
N MET A 129 -19.74 -9.46 7.43
CA MET A 129 -18.82 -8.32 7.49
C MET A 129 -18.29 -8.01 6.07
N TYR A 130 -18.21 -6.73 5.74
CA TYR A 130 -17.69 -6.23 4.47
C TYR A 130 -16.47 -5.35 4.75
N PHE A 131 -15.37 -5.56 4.07
CA PHE A 131 -14.14 -4.78 4.26
C PHE A 131 -13.32 -4.66 2.99
N GLY A 132 -12.52 -3.62 2.93
CA GLY A 132 -11.37 -3.47 2.04
C GLY A 132 -10.08 -3.55 2.85
N ILE A 133 -9.02 -4.04 2.22
CA ILE A 133 -7.70 -4.21 2.83
C ILE A 133 -6.62 -3.87 1.81
N GLY A 134 -5.53 -3.23 2.26
CA GLY A 134 -4.40 -2.93 1.41
C GLY A 134 -3.13 -2.60 2.19
N GLY A 135 -2.00 -2.80 1.56
CA GLY A 135 -0.72 -2.22 1.96
C GLY A 135 -0.43 -0.97 1.13
N HIS A 136 0.18 0.02 1.74
CA HIS A 136 0.51 1.29 1.08
C HIS A 136 1.99 1.64 1.30
N PRO A 137 2.95 0.76 0.93
CA PRO A 137 4.36 1.07 1.09
C PRO A 137 4.81 2.16 0.12
N GLY A 138 5.47 3.20 0.62
CA GLY A 138 6.21 4.15 -0.20
C GLY A 138 7.65 3.68 -0.41
N PHE A 139 8.14 3.72 -1.63
CA PHE A 139 9.51 3.37 -1.94
C PHE A 139 10.35 4.61 -2.23
N GLN A 140 11.58 4.61 -1.70
CA GLN A 140 12.54 5.69 -1.92
C GLN A 140 13.08 5.64 -3.35
N ILE A 141 12.93 6.73 -4.10
CA ILE A 141 13.51 6.92 -5.43
C ILE A 141 14.27 8.25 -5.46
N PRO A 142 15.53 8.26 -5.92
CA PRO A 142 16.30 7.13 -6.42
C PRO A 142 16.69 6.15 -5.30
N ILE A 143 16.76 4.84 -5.61
CA ILE A 143 17.34 3.83 -4.72
C ILE A 143 18.85 4.00 -4.66
N GLU A 144 19.50 4.31 -5.79
CA GLU A 144 20.96 4.49 -5.90
C GLU A 144 21.28 5.98 -6.09
N LYS A 145 22.17 6.51 -5.25
CA LYS A 145 22.47 7.96 -5.13
C LYS A 145 22.93 8.67 -6.41
N ASN A 146 23.45 7.91 -7.37
CA ASN A 146 23.94 8.43 -8.67
C ASN A 146 22.85 8.48 -9.75
N LEU A 147 21.63 8.05 -9.43
CA LEU A 147 20.50 8.04 -10.33
C LEU A 147 19.48 9.12 -9.96
N LYS A 148 18.54 9.39 -10.86
CA LYS A 148 17.43 10.31 -10.69
C LYS A 148 16.10 9.56 -10.74
N PHE A 149 15.01 10.21 -10.36
CA PHE A 149 13.64 9.67 -10.41
C PHE A 149 13.29 9.16 -11.82
N GLU A 150 13.59 9.93 -12.83
CA GLU A 150 13.31 9.62 -14.24
C GLU A 150 14.22 8.52 -14.83
N ASP A 151 15.21 8.06 -14.10
CA ASP A 151 16.00 6.90 -14.49
C ASP A 151 15.34 5.57 -14.12
N TYR A 152 14.21 5.62 -13.38
CA TYR A 152 13.47 4.45 -12.93
C TYR A 152 12.21 4.21 -13.76
N ARG A 153 11.76 2.96 -13.75
CA ARG A 153 10.52 2.51 -14.37
C ARG A 153 9.90 1.39 -13.54
N ILE A 154 8.61 1.16 -13.74
CA ILE A 154 7.92 -0.03 -13.26
C ILE A 154 7.80 -1.02 -14.41
N ASP A 155 8.31 -2.22 -14.19
CA ASP A 155 8.20 -3.36 -15.10
C ASP A 155 6.99 -4.21 -14.69
N PHE A 156 6.03 -4.37 -15.59
CA PHE A 156 4.81 -5.16 -15.39
C PHE A 156 4.95 -6.62 -15.87
N GLY A 157 6.13 -7.04 -16.31
CA GLY A 157 6.36 -8.39 -16.80
C GLY A 157 5.93 -8.60 -18.25
N GLU A 158 5.59 -9.84 -18.60
CA GLU A 158 5.29 -10.21 -19.99
C GLU A 158 3.81 -10.00 -20.33
N ASP A 159 3.54 -9.36 -21.47
CA ASP A 159 2.20 -9.10 -22.08
C ASP A 159 1.13 -8.59 -21.07
N PRO A 160 1.43 -7.60 -20.23
CA PRO A 160 0.46 -7.02 -19.33
C PRO A 160 -0.58 -6.22 -20.12
N LYS A 161 -1.84 -6.27 -19.68
CA LYS A 161 -2.95 -5.51 -20.29
C LYS A 161 -3.72 -4.75 -19.22
N PRO A 162 -3.06 -3.87 -18.44
CA PRO A 162 -3.71 -3.19 -17.35
C PRO A 162 -4.80 -2.25 -17.84
N ARG A 163 -5.84 -2.13 -17.03
CA ARG A 163 -6.90 -1.15 -17.21
C ARG A 163 -6.85 -0.13 -16.07
N ARG A 164 -6.93 1.14 -16.42
CA ARG A 164 -6.99 2.26 -15.46
C ARG A 164 -8.44 2.51 -15.06
N ILE A 165 -8.71 2.56 -13.76
CA ILE A 165 -9.99 3.02 -13.22
C ILE A 165 -10.05 4.54 -13.33
N LEU A 166 -11.16 5.06 -13.80
CA LEU A 166 -11.36 6.51 -13.95
C LEU A 166 -11.98 7.10 -12.68
N PHE A 167 -11.64 8.37 -12.44
CA PHE A 167 -12.12 9.14 -11.30
C PHE A 167 -12.84 10.41 -11.79
N SER A 168 -13.80 10.86 -10.99
CA SER A 168 -14.42 12.18 -11.17
C SER A 168 -13.45 13.29 -10.76
N GLU A 169 -13.77 14.55 -11.07
CA GLU A 169 -13.02 15.73 -10.63
C GLU A 169 -12.87 15.81 -9.10
N ASP A 170 -13.81 15.23 -8.35
CA ASP A 170 -13.79 15.15 -6.89
C ASP A 170 -13.05 13.89 -6.35
N CYS A 171 -12.33 13.18 -7.21
CA CYS A 171 -11.55 11.96 -6.89
C CYS A 171 -12.41 10.79 -6.38
N PHE A 172 -13.63 10.62 -6.90
CA PHE A 172 -14.46 9.44 -6.67
C PHE A 172 -14.39 8.49 -7.85
N VAL A 173 -14.39 7.19 -7.56
CA VAL A 173 -14.38 6.13 -8.57
C VAL A 173 -15.62 6.26 -9.47
N LEU A 174 -15.40 6.29 -10.78
CA LEU A 174 -16.43 6.10 -11.79
C LEU A 174 -16.59 4.60 -12.09
N GLU A 175 -17.76 4.21 -12.57
CA GLU A 175 -18.01 2.83 -13.04
C GLU A 175 -17.43 2.61 -14.45
N GLU A 176 -16.33 3.30 -14.77
CA GLU A 176 -15.66 3.32 -16.06
C GLU A 176 -14.18 3.01 -15.89
N ASP A 177 -13.61 2.36 -16.88
CA ASP A 177 -12.19 2.09 -16.99
C ASP A 177 -11.72 2.13 -18.46
N GLU A 178 -10.43 2.34 -18.65
CA GLU A 178 -9.81 2.39 -19.96
C GLU A 178 -8.55 1.53 -20.04
N ALA A 179 -8.13 1.17 -21.25
CA ALA A 179 -6.85 0.50 -21.43
C ALA A 179 -5.70 1.44 -21.04
N PHE A 180 -4.79 0.96 -20.20
CA PHE A 180 -3.63 1.73 -19.77
C PHE A 180 -2.42 1.35 -20.64
N ALA A 181 -1.94 2.32 -21.42
CA ALA A 181 -0.81 2.11 -22.31
C ALA A 181 0.51 2.03 -21.53
N LEU A 182 1.32 1.03 -21.86
CA LEU A 182 2.67 0.86 -21.34
C LEU A 182 3.68 1.01 -22.48
N GLU A 183 4.83 1.59 -22.19
CA GLU A 183 5.93 1.66 -23.14
C GLU A 183 6.47 0.26 -23.44
N GLU A 184 6.76 0.01 -24.71
CA GLU A 184 7.15 -1.33 -25.22
C GLU A 184 6.16 -2.44 -24.80
N GLY A 185 4.89 -2.06 -24.46
CA GLY A 185 3.88 -2.99 -23.97
C GLY A 185 4.16 -3.58 -22.59
N ARG A 186 5.08 -3.00 -21.80
CA ARG A 186 5.58 -3.59 -20.55
C ARG A 186 5.92 -2.59 -19.46
N TYR A 187 6.44 -1.42 -19.82
CA TYR A 187 7.05 -0.51 -18.85
C TYR A 187 6.21 0.75 -18.62
N LEU A 188 6.21 1.22 -17.38
CA LEU A 188 5.81 2.56 -17.03
C LEU A 188 7.05 3.32 -16.56
N ASN A 189 7.55 4.22 -17.41
CA ASN A 189 8.65 5.10 -17.04
C ASN A 189 8.19 6.11 -16.00
N LEU A 190 9.03 6.39 -15.01
CA LEU A 190 8.69 7.36 -13.98
C LEU A 190 8.98 8.77 -14.45
N GLU A 191 7.96 9.60 -14.44
CA GLU A 191 8.01 11.03 -14.71
C GLU A 191 7.17 11.77 -13.67
N HIS A 192 7.61 12.95 -13.24
CA HIS A 192 6.89 13.70 -12.19
C HIS A 192 5.48 14.11 -12.57
N ASN A 193 5.18 14.24 -13.88
CA ASN A 193 3.86 14.59 -14.40
C ASN A 193 2.88 13.41 -14.49
N LEU A 194 3.32 12.17 -14.27
CA LEU A 194 2.45 10.97 -14.32
C LEU A 194 1.22 11.09 -13.41
N PHE A 195 1.34 11.85 -12.33
CA PHE A 195 0.34 11.96 -11.28
C PHE A 195 -0.33 13.33 -11.22
N ASP A 196 -0.21 14.14 -12.28
CA ASP A 196 -0.80 15.48 -12.31
C ASP A 196 -2.33 15.44 -12.25
N ASP A 197 -2.93 14.42 -12.84
CA ASP A 197 -4.38 14.25 -12.91
C ASP A 197 -5.00 13.48 -11.74
N ASP A 198 -4.22 12.80 -10.90
CA ASP A 198 -4.57 12.01 -9.70
C ASP A 198 -3.78 10.68 -9.64
N ALA A 199 -4.09 9.87 -8.62
CA ALA A 199 -3.55 8.52 -8.47
C ALA A 199 -3.86 7.64 -9.69
N ILE A 200 -2.92 6.79 -10.05
CA ILE A 200 -3.14 5.74 -11.06
C ILE A 200 -3.59 4.48 -10.35
N VAL A 201 -4.83 4.04 -10.61
CA VAL A 201 -5.37 2.79 -10.08
C VAL A 201 -5.57 1.81 -11.21
N LEU A 202 -4.87 0.68 -11.16
CA LEU A 202 -4.85 -0.35 -12.19
C LEU A 202 -5.52 -1.63 -11.72
N LYS A 203 -6.19 -2.31 -12.64
CA LYS A 203 -6.73 -3.66 -12.52
C LYS A 203 -6.33 -4.50 -13.74
N GLU A 204 -6.63 -5.82 -13.70
CA GLU A 204 -6.39 -6.75 -14.83
C GLU A 204 -4.94 -6.78 -15.30
N MET A 205 -3.99 -6.73 -14.35
CA MET A 205 -2.56 -6.81 -14.61
C MET A 205 -1.92 -7.99 -13.86
N PRO A 206 -0.66 -8.33 -14.15
CA PRO A 206 0.11 -9.26 -13.33
C PRO A 206 0.12 -8.85 -11.85
N ARG A 207 0.13 -9.86 -10.98
CA ARG A 207 0.13 -9.65 -9.52
C ARG A 207 1.53 -9.45 -8.95
N GLU A 208 2.43 -8.98 -9.79
CA GLU A 208 3.80 -8.65 -9.47
C GLU A 208 4.28 -7.53 -10.38
N VAL A 209 4.97 -6.56 -9.79
CA VAL A 209 5.64 -5.47 -10.52
C VAL A 209 7.04 -5.26 -9.96
N THR A 210 7.95 -4.77 -10.79
CA THR A 210 9.33 -4.48 -10.37
C THR A 210 9.67 -3.02 -10.64
N LEU A 211 10.02 -2.30 -9.59
CA LEU A 211 10.64 -0.97 -9.67
C LEU A 211 12.14 -1.14 -9.92
N GLU A 212 12.61 -0.67 -11.05
CA GLU A 212 13.99 -0.86 -11.49
C GLU A 212 14.53 0.32 -12.29
N SER A 213 15.85 0.35 -12.50
CA SER A 213 16.52 1.24 -13.45
C SER A 213 17.44 0.43 -14.35
N ALA A 214 17.41 0.68 -15.66
CA ALA A 214 18.37 0.10 -16.60
C ALA A 214 19.83 0.60 -16.37
N LYS A 215 19.99 1.69 -15.61
CA LYS A 215 21.29 2.29 -15.26
C LYS A 215 21.81 1.85 -13.89
N GLY A 216 20.99 1.15 -13.12
CA GLY A 216 21.27 0.70 -11.76
C GLY A 216 21.35 -0.82 -11.63
N SER A 217 21.66 -1.26 -10.42
CA SER A 217 21.73 -2.67 -10.07
C SER A 217 20.71 -3.10 -9.00
N LYS A 218 20.14 -2.12 -8.30
CA LYS A 218 19.17 -2.36 -7.23
C LYS A 218 17.74 -2.21 -7.75
N LYS A 219 16.87 -3.09 -7.28
CA LYS A 219 15.45 -3.11 -7.67
C LYS A 219 14.58 -3.55 -6.50
N ILE A 220 13.30 -3.26 -6.59
CA ILE A 220 12.28 -3.69 -5.64
C ILE A 220 11.20 -4.43 -6.42
N THR A 221 10.92 -5.67 -6.05
CA THR A 221 9.80 -6.43 -6.61
C THR A 221 8.69 -6.50 -5.57
N VAL A 222 7.48 -6.12 -5.96
CA VAL A 222 6.28 -6.20 -5.13
C VAL A 222 5.33 -7.21 -5.75
N ALA A 223 5.10 -8.31 -5.02
CA ALA A 223 4.14 -9.34 -5.40
C ALA A 223 2.91 -9.24 -4.48
N PHE A 224 1.71 -9.25 -5.07
CA PHE A 224 0.43 -9.08 -4.37
C PHE A 224 -0.62 -10.06 -4.93
N PRO A 225 -0.39 -11.38 -4.79
CA PRO A 225 -1.20 -12.41 -5.46
C PRO A 225 -2.68 -12.37 -5.08
N ASP A 226 -2.99 -11.89 -3.88
CA ASP A 226 -4.33 -11.86 -3.31
C ASP A 226 -5.03 -10.48 -3.42
N MET A 227 -4.41 -9.49 -4.09
CA MET A 227 -4.96 -8.15 -4.28
C MET A 227 -5.36 -7.93 -5.75
N ASP A 228 -6.52 -7.33 -5.97
CA ASP A 228 -7.07 -7.12 -7.32
C ASP A 228 -6.58 -5.84 -7.99
N TYR A 229 -6.08 -4.89 -7.21
CA TYR A 229 -5.72 -3.55 -7.65
C TYR A 229 -4.30 -3.18 -7.27
N LEU A 230 -3.62 -2.45 -8.15
CA LEU A 230 -2.40 -1.71 -7.86
C LEU A 230 -2.73 -0.23 -7.88
N LEU A 231 -2.42 0.46 -6.79
CA LEU A 231 -2.61 1.90 -6.68
C LEU A 231 -1.24 2.56 -6.55
N MET A 232 -0.98 3.52 -7.43
CA MET A 232 0.19 4.40 -7.37
C MET A 232 -0.30 5.80 -7.02
N PRO A 233 0.01 6.30 -5.81
CA PRO A 233 -0.53 7.56 -5.34
C PRO A 233 0.12 8.77 -6.02
N GLN A 234 -0.60 9.88 -6.06
CA GLN A 234 -0.07 11.15 -6.47
C GLN A 234 0.96 11.67 -5.46
N SER A 235 2.21 11.77 -5.88
CA SER A 235 3.23 12.52 -5.13
C SER A 235 3.59 13.80 -5.90
N LYS A 236 2.90 14.91 -5.62
CA LYS A 236 3.03 16.17 -6.38
C LYS A 236 4.43 16.77 -6.46
N LYS A 237 5.42 16.29 -5.73
CA LYS A 237 6.85 16.70 -5.76
C LYS A 237 7.75 15.76 -4.95
N GLY A 238 7.30 14.57 -4.56
CA GLY A 238 8.09 13.63 -3.79
C GLY A 238 8.88 12.64 -4.67
N ASN A 239 9.99 12.16 -4.14
CA ASN A 239 10.78 11.07 -4.74
C ASN A 239 10.35 9.71 -4.16
N CYS A 240 9.03 9.45 -4.07
CA CYS A 240 8.47 8.16 -3.63
C CYS A 240 7.40 7.67 -4.61
N ILE A 241 7.22 6.38 -4.64
CA ILE A 241 6.15 5.69 -5.36
C ILE A 241 5.65 4.51 -4.53
#